data_a3f9808ccdc6a1c267f6aa5c164dc7ea
#
_entry.id   a3f9808ccdc6a1c267f6aa5c164dc7ea
#
_cell.length_a   1.000
_cell.length_b   1.000
_cell.length_c   1.000
_cell.angle_alpha   90.00
_cell.angle_beta   90.00
_cell.angle_gamma   90.00
#
_symmetry.space_group_name_H-M   'P 1'
#
loop_
_entity.id
_entity.type
_entity.pdbx_description
1 polymer ?
#
loop_
_entity_poly.entity_id
_entity_poly.type
_entity_poly.pdbx_seq_one_letter_code
_entity_poly.pdbx_strand_id
1 'polypeptide(L)'
;MKEKHIGIIIQNQDDKILLYDDTFYIKVEIHENDNINNVIASKVKEVVDMNIFKIIETYVYTPDSKLVDLNILSDEEFIMYLVEVCIYHNEFNFVKKEDLLDIIPNHSEREFFKENFVDHILYEKSSRSFIFNNILIIFNLFIYLGFSISLSETTFFCILFLLFISYFLVSKYVVPKFVNFLVKSKISTDTINKLDFLSCFLLIFVLIKIYLL
;
A
#
# COMPACT_ATOMS: atom_id res chain seq x y z
N MET A 1 -12.62 2.55 35.58
CA MET A 1 -12.77 1.92 34.23
C MET A 1 -11.79 2.62 33.35
N LYS A 2 -10.92 1.90 32.63
CA LYS A 2 -10.07 2.54 31.61
C LYS A 2 -10.96 2.88 30.40
N GLU A 3 -11.03 4.13 30.04
CA GLU A 3 -11.66 4.59 28.82
C GLU A 3 -10.93 3.95 27.66
N LYS A 4 -11.66 3.26 26.79
CA LYS A 4 -11.08 2.69 25.57
C LYS A 4 -11.32 3.66 24.44
N HIS A 5 -10.31 3.84 23.61
CA HIS A 5 -10.40 4.68 22.43
C HIS A 5 -10.21 3.86 21.15
N ILE A 6 -10.80 4.33 20.09
CA ILE A 6 -10.52 3.87 18.72
C ILE A 6 -10.11 5.06 17.86
N GLY A 7 -9.31 4.78 16.85
CA GLY A 7 -8.98 5.74 15.78
C GLY A 7 -9.79 5.43 14.51
N ILE A 8 -10.31 6.44 13.83
CA ILE A 8 -10.99 6.28 12.55
C ILE A 8 -10.22 7.06 11.50
N ILE A 9 -9.67 6.36 10.52
CA ILE A 9 -8.98 6.94 9.37
C ILE A 9 -9.96 6.89 8.20
N ILE A 10 -10.29 8.05 7.64
CA ILE A 10 -11.24 8.15 6.53
C ILE A 10 -10.47 8.31 5.22
N GLN A 11 -10.68 7.38 4.29
CA GLN A 11 -10.10 7.36 2.95
C GLN A 11 -11.19 7.53 1.90
N ASN A 12 -10.93 8.30 0.85
CA ASN A 12 -11.81 8.36 -0.30
C ASN A 12 -11.46 7.30 -1.36
N GLN A 13 -12.25 7.22 -2.44
CA GLN A 13 -12.04 6.28 -3.55
C GLN A 13 -10.75 6.52 -4.35
N ASP A 14 -10.10 7.67 -4.19
CA ASP A 14 -8.81 8.01 -4.82
C ASP A 14 -7.61 7.68 -3.92
N ASP A 15 -7.80 6.87 -2.87
CA ASP A 15 -6.79 6.50 -1.87
C ASP A 15 -6.21 7.67 -1.06
N LYS A 16 -6.90 8.83 -1.04
CA LYS A 16 -6.51 9.98 -0.23
C LYS A 16 -7.12 9.89 1.16
N ILE A 17 -6.38 10.36 2.16
CA ILE A 17 -6.81 10.38 3.57
C ILE A 17 -7.37 11.75 3.94
N LEU A 18 -8.46 11.76 4.69
CA LEU A 18 -9.03 12.97 5.25
C LEU A 18 -8.10 13.51 6.35
N LEU A 19 -7.70 14.77 6.20
CA LEU A 19 -7.05 15.52 7.28
C LEU A 19 -8.13 16.21 8.11
N TYR A 20 -8.27 15.82 9.37
CA TYR A 20 -9.24 16.33 10.31
C TYR A 20 -8.52 16.92 11.52
N ASP A 21 -8.72 18.21 11.81
CA ASP A 21 -8.04 18.94 12.89
C ASP A 21 -6.51 18.69 12.93
N ASP A 22 -5.85 18.78 11.75
CA ASP A 22 -4.43 18.54 11.55
C ASP A 22 -3.95 17.10 11.88
N THR A 23 -4.88 16.15 12.02
CA THR A 23 -4.58 14.74 12.23
C THR A 23 -5.11 13.88 11.07
N PHE A 24 -4.51 12.72 10.84
CA PHE A 24 -4.94 11.77 9.81
C PHE A 24 -5.97 10.75 10.32
N TYR A 25 -6.35 10.84 11.59
CA TYR A 25 -7.36 10.00 12.22
C TYR A 25 -8.20 10.78 13.21
N ILE A 26 -9.38 10.28 13.50
CA ILE A 26 -10.32 10.83 14.46
C ILE A 26 -10.32 9.91 15.67
N LYS A 27 -9.92 10.42 16.82
CA LYS A 27 -9.95 9.68 18.08
C LYS A 27 -11.36 9.71 18.66
N VAL A 28 -11.93 8.55 18.95
CA VAL A 28 -13.28 8.39 19.50
C VAL A 28 -13.25 7.52 20.74
N GLU A 29 -13.87 7.99 21.82
CA GLU A 29 -14.05 7.22 23.03
C GLU A 29 -15.16 6.18 22.86
N ILE A 30 -14.93 4.96 23.39
CA ILE A 30 -15.90 3.87 23.34
C ILE A 30 -16.17 3.32 24.75
N HIS A 31 -17.41 2.95 25.02
CA HIS A 31 -17.85 2.30 26.24
C HIS A 31 -17.99 0.80 26.04
N GLU A 32 -17.97 0.02 27.15
CA GLU A 32 -17.94 -1.45 27.10
C GLU A 32 -19.10 -2.09 26.32
N ASN A 33 -20.23 -1.41 26.19
CA ASN A 33 -21.41 -1.93 25.50
C ASN A 33 -21.62 -1.33 24.12
N ASP A 34 -20.71 -0.49 23.64
CA ASP A 34 -20.86 0.17 22.34
C ASP A 34 -20.62 -0.80 21.18
N ASN A 35 -21.49 -0.73 20.20
CA ASN A 35 -21.26 -1.40 18.93
C ASN A 35 -20.31 -0.54 18.10
N ILE A 36 -19.09 -1.02 17.89
CA ILE A 36 -18.03 -0.31 17.17
C ILE A 36 -18.49 0.16 15.78
N ASN A 37 -19.22 -0.67 15.05
CA ASN A 37 -19.74 -0.28 13.73
C ASN A 37 -20.70 0.90 13.79
N ASN A 38 -21.53 0.97 14.84
CA ASN A 38 -22.44 2.10 15.04
C ASN A 38 -21.70 3.38 15.44
N VAL A 39 -20.66 3.25 16.25
CA VAL A 39 -19.79 4.39 16.64
C VAL A 39 -19.08 4.93 15.38
N ILE A 40 -18.48 4.07 14.57
CA ILE A 40 -17.84 4.46 13.31
C ILE A 40 -18.87 5.12 12.38
N ALA A 41 -20.05 4.50 12.19
CA ALA A 41 -21.10 5.03 11.33
C ALA A 41 -21.55 6.43 11.75
N SER A 42 -21.78 6.62 13.06
CA SER A 42 -22.16 7.93 13.61
C SER A 42 -21.09 8.98 13.36
N LYS A 43 -19.81 8.63 13.57
CA LYS A 43 -18.69 9.58 13.40
C LYS A 43 -18.40 9.90 11.94
N VAL A 44 -18.47 8.92 11.05
CA VAL A 44 -18.33 9.13 9.60
C VAL A 44 -19.45 10.04 9.11
N LYS A 45 -20.68 9.83 9.55
CA LYS A 45 -21.82 10.70 9.21
C LYS A 45 -21.63 12.13 9.73
N GLU A 46 -21.15 12.28 10.95
CA GLU A 46 -20.90 13.62 11.55
C GLU A 46 -19.85 14.40 10.76
N VAL A 47 -18.76 13.73 10.33
CA VAL A 47 -17.59 14.40 9.77
C VAL A 47 -17.71 14.61 8.26
N VAL A 48 -18.24 13.65 7.52
CA VAL A 48 -18.29 13.69 6.04
C VAL A 48 -19.72 13.60 5.48
N ASP A 49 -20.74 13.62 6.36
CA ASP A 49 -22.18 13.51 6.02
C ASP A 49 -22.51 12.27 5.14
N MET A 50 -21.82 11.17 5.39
CA MET A 50 -22.00 9.94 4.63
C MET A 50 -22.58 8.82 5.50
N ASN A 51 -23.58 8.11 4.94
CA ASN A 51 -24.18 6.93 5.59
C ASN A 51 -23.62 5.60 5.07
N ILE A 52 -22.92 5.62 3.95
CA ILE A 52 -22.36 4.43 3.30
C ILE A 52 -20.85 4.50 3.39
N PHE A 53 -20.28 3.51 4.07
CA PHE A 53 -18.85 3.35 4.21
C PHE A 53 -18.48 1.86 4.24
N LYS A 54 -17.22 1.55 4.00
CA LYS A 54 -16.67 0.22 4.10
C LYS A 54 -15.43 0.24 4.99
N ILE A 55 -15.38 -0.60 6.03
CA ILE A 55 -14.14 -0.82 6.77
C ILE A 55 -13.23 -1.69 5.91
N ILE A 56 -12.07 -1.16 5.53
CA ILE A 56 -11.11 -1.85 4.66
C ILE A 56 -10.16 -2.67 5.52
N GLU A 57 -9.61 -2.06 6.57
CA GLU A 57 -8.54 -2.65 7.36
C GLU A 57 -8.55 -2.12 8.80
N THR A 58 -7.87 -2.83 9.68
CA THR A 58 -7.70 -2.45 11.08
C THR A 58 -6.24 -2.55 11.47
N TYR A 59 -5.75 -1.56 12.22
CA TYR A 59 -4.38 -1.46 12.68
C TYR A 59 -4.35 -1.34 14.20
N VAL A 60 -3.27 -1.81 14.81
CA VAL A 60 -3.00 -1.55 16.24
C VAL A 60 -1.95 -0.45 16.30
N TYR A 61 -2.33 0.70 16.85
CA TYR A 61 -1.40 1.78 17.11
C TYR A 61 -0.81 1.64 18.50
N THR A 62 0.50 1.57 18.57
CA THR A 62 1.26 1.53 19.81
C THR A 62 2.23 2.71 19.82
N PRO A 63 2.01 3.72 20.67
CA PRO A 63 2.94 4.86 20.75
C PRO A 63 4.33 4.39 21.17
N ASP A 64 5.37 5.00 20.63
CA ASP A 64 6.75 4.67 21.01
C ASP A 64 7.01 5.08 22.47
N SER A 65 7.25 4.10 23.33
CA SER A 65 7.49 4.28 24.75
C SER A 65 8.68 5.19 25.08
N LYS A 66 9.61 5.40 24.14
CA LYS A 66 10.76 6.27 24.35
C LYS A 66 10.43 7.77 24.27
N LEU A 67 9.28 8.12 23.66
CA LEU A 67 8.82 9.49 23.51
C LEU A 67 7.79 9.90 24.58
N VAL A 68 7.30 8.95 25.35
CA VAL A 68 6.31 9.14 26.41
C VAL A 68 6.82 10.03 27.53
N ASP A 69 8.12 10.07 27.80
CA ASP A 69 8.76 10.92 28.81
C ASP A 69 8.58 12.44 28.58
N LEU A 70 8.06 12.84 27.43
CA LEU A 70 7.83 14.25 27.10
C LEU A 70 6.42 14.78 27.39
N ASN A 71 5.56 14.01 28.10
CA ASN A 71 4.18 14.38 28.50
C ASN A 71 3.23 14.84 27.37
N ILE A 72 3.53 14.50 26.10
CA ILE A 72 2.79 14.99 24.95
C ILE A 72 1.89 13.89 24.32
N LEU A 73 2.09 12.63 24.69
CA LEU A 73 1.42 11.49 24.07
C LEU A 73 0.57 10.69 25.07
N SER A 74 -0.60 10.26 24.65
CA SER A 74 -1.38 9.27 25.40
C SER A 74 -0.68 7.91 25.30
N ASP A 75 -0.38 7.29 26.43
CA ASP A 75 0.27 5.98 26.58
C ASP A 75 -0.59 4.80 26.13
N GLU A 76 -1.70 5.03 25.47
CA GLU A 76 -2.70 4.01 25.24
C GLU A 76 -2.59 3.41 23.84
N GLU A 77 -2.37 2.09 23.80
CA GLU A 77 -2.64 1.32 22.58
C GLU A 77 -4.12 1.43 22.24
N PHE A 78 -4.43 1.70 20.98
CA PHE A 78 -5.80 1.67 20.49
C PHE A 78 -5.88 1.14 19.06
N ILE A 79 -7.07 0.67 18.69
CA ILE A 79 -7.32 0.12 17.37
C ILE A 79 -7.71 1.25 16.43
N MET A 80 -7.03 1.33 15.28
CA MET A 80 -7.38 2.24 14.18
C MET A 80 -8.13 1.49 13.09
N TYR A 81 -9.23 2.06 12.62
CA TYR A 81 -10.07 1.53 11.55
C TYR A 81 -9.89 2.39 10.29
N LEU A 82 -9.43 1.79 9.21
CA LEU A 82 -9.41 2.42 7.89
C LEU A 82 -10.78 2.25 7.24
N VAL A 83 -11.43 3.36 6.96
CA VAL A 83 -12.79 3.43 6.45
C VAL A 83 -12.79 4.13 5.10
N GLU A 84 -13.29 3.44 4.06
CA GLU A 84 -13.48 4.01 2.74
C GLU A 84 -14.87 4.62 2.59
N VAL A 85 -14.92 5.84 2.06
CA VAL A 85 -16.15 6.57 1.75
C VAL A 85 -16.15 7.01 0.28
N CYS A 86 -17.33 7.00 -0.35
CA CYS A 86 -17.48 7.49 -1.71
C CYS A 86 -17.91 8.96 -1.68
N ILE A 87 -16.96 9.87 -1.83
CA ILE A 87 -17.20 11.32 -1.81
C ILE A 87 -17.00 11.87 -3.22
N TYR A 88 -18.01 12.55 -3.73
CA TYR A 88 -18.00 13.16 -5.07
C TYR A 88 -17.77 14.67 -5.04
N HIS A 89 -17.65 15.29 -3.86
CA HIS A 89 -17.49 16.73 -3.70
C HIS A 89 -16.14 17.07 -3.06
N ASN A 90 -15.49 18.13 -3.54
CA ASN A 90 -14.16 18.59 -3.05
C ASN A 90 -14.26 19.48 -1.78
N GLU A 91 -15.30 19.35 -0.97
CA GLU A 91 -15.48 20.16 0.22
C GLU A 91 -14.61 19.75 1.40
N PHE A 92 -14.00 18.56 1.33
CA PHE A 92 -13.20 17.99 2.39
C PHE A 92 -11.70 18.02 2.05
N ASN A 93 -10.87 18.20 3.05
CA ASN A 93 -9.41 18.24 2.89
C ASN A 93 -8.82 16.82 2.81
N PHE A 94 -8.94 16.19 1.63
CA PHE A 94 -8.32 14.90 1.35
C PHE A 94 -6.91 15.07 0.79
N VAL A 95 -5.93 14.52 1.50
CA VAL A 95 -4.49 14.64 1.20
C VAL A 95 -3.95 13.30 0.72
N LYS A 96 -2.99 13.31 -0.20
CA LYS A 96 -2.30 12.08 -0.61
C LYS A 96 -1.47 11.51 0.54
N LYS A 97 -1.38 10.19 0.60
CA LYS A 97 -0.66 9.49 1.68
C LYS A 97 0.80 9.94 1.79
N GLU A 98 1.47 10.17 0.66
CA GLU A 98 2.86 10.62 0.65
C GLU A 98 3.02 12.05 1.24
N ASP A 99 2.07 12.93 0.94
CA ASP A 99 2.13 14.33 1.38
C ASP A 99 1.80 14.47 2.88
N LEU A 100 1.08 13.48 3.46
CA LEU A 100 0.75 13.48 4.89
C LEU A 100 1.96 13.31 5.80
N LEU A 101 3.02 12.65 5.35
CA LEU A 101 4.24 12.48 6.15
C LEU A 101 4.87 13.81 6.56
N ASP A 102 4.72 14.84 5.72
CA ASP A 102 5.26 16.18 6.02
C ASP A 102 4.34 16.99 6.94
N ILE A 103 3.05 16.62 7.00
CA ILE A 103 2.03 17.33 7.78
C ILE A 103 1.92 16.78 9.21
N ILE A 104 2.09 15.46 9.41
CA ILE A 104 1.95 14.82 10.71
C ILE A 104 3.06 15.31 11.66
N PRO A 105 2.73 16.05 12.74
CA PRO A 105 3.74 16.66 13.61
C PRO A 105 4.34 15.63 14.58
N ASN A 106 3.57 14.63 14.99
CA ASN A 106 3.97 13.64 15.97
C ASN A 106 4.83 12.55 15.32
N HIS A 107 6.02 12.32 15.87
CA HIS A 107 6.97 11.34 15.34
C HIS A 107 6.41 9.91 15.35
N SER A 108 5.80 9.46 16.44
CA SER A 108 5.22 8.13 16.58
C SER A 108 4.10 7.88 15.59
N GLU A 109 3.21 8.85 15.41
CA GLU A 109 2.13 8.80 14.43
C GLU A 109 2.67 8.81 12.99
N ARG A 110 3.72 9.59 12.74
CA ARG A 110 4.38 9.64 11.44
C ARG A 110 5.04 8.30 11.09
N GLU A 111 5.75 7.66 12.01
CA GLU A 111 6.35 6.34 11.79
C GLU A 111 5.27 5.27 11.60
N PHE A 112 4.23 5.27 12.42
CA PHE A 112 3.10 4.38 12.24
C PHE A 112 2.45 4.55 10.86
N PHE A 113 2.20 5.80 10.46
CA PHE A 113 1.60 6.12 9.17
C PHE A 113 2.50 5.70 8.01
N LYS A 114 3.78 5.98 8.11
CA LYS A 114 4.77 5.58 7.11
C LYS A 114 4.82 4.06 6.93
N GLU A 115 4.95 3.31 8.03
CA GLU A 115 5.04 1.85 7.98
C GLU A 115 3.79 1.19 7.39
N ASN A 116 2.61 1.66 7.77
CA ASN A 116 1.36 1.01 7.40
C ASN A 116 0.76 1.50 6.08
N PHE A 117 1.01 2.75 5.68
CA PHE A 117 0.37 3.34 4.50
C PHE A 117 1.33 3.66 3.37
N VAL A 118 2.50 4.21 3.66
CA VAL A 118 3.42 4.68 2.62
C VAL A 118 4.38 3.57 2.20
N ASP A 119 5.03 2.92 3.14
CA ASP A 119 5.97 1.85 2.84
C ASP A 119 5.28 0.67 2.16
N HIS A 120 4.06 0.34 2.58
CA HIS A 120 3.27 -0.71 1.92
C HIS A 120 3.03 -0.40 0.44
N ILE A 121 2.66 0.84 0.10
CA ILE A 121 2.47 1.27 -1.30
C ILE A 121 3.78 1.21 -2.07
N LEU A 122 4.87 1.67 -1.47
CA LEU A 122 6.18 1.62 -2.11
C LEU A 122 6.64 0.18 -2.35
N TYR A 123 6.42 -0.72 -1.38
CA TYR A 123 6.70 -2.15 -1.56
C TYR A 123 5.87 -2.76 -2.68
N GLU A 124 4.58 -2.45 -2.75
CA GLU A 124 3.71 -2.96 -3.81
C GLU A 124 4.17 -2.46 -5.18
N LYS A 125 4.44 -1.16 -5.31
CA LYS A 125 4.92 -0.53 -6.54
C LYS A 125 6.25 -1.14 -7.01
N SER A 126 7.24 -1.23 -6.12
CA SER A 126 8.55 -1.81 -6.44
C SER A 126 8.45 -3.30 -6.76
N SER A 127 7.61 -4.04 -6.05
CA SER A 127 7.38 -5.46 -6.32
C SER A 127 6.73 -5.68 -7.68
N ARG A 128 5.75 -4.85 -8.05
CA ARG A 128 5.13 -4.90 -9.39
C ARG A 128 6.13 -4.59 -10.49
N SER A 129 6.95 -3.55 -10.31
CA SER A 129 8.02 -3.18 -11.25
C SER A 129 9.03 -4.32 -11.41
N PHE A 130 9.51 -4.89 -10.32
CA PHE A 130 10.43 -6.03 -10.31
C PHE A 130 9.87 -7.24 -11.09
N ILE A 131 8.61 -7.61 -10.85
CA ILE A 131 7.96 -8.72 -11.55
C ILE A 131 7.84 -8.42 -13.03
N PHE A 132 7.40 -7.21 -13.39
CA PHE A 132 7.27 -6.79 -14.78
C PHE A 132 8.61 -6.85 -15.53
N ASN A 133 9.67 -6.31 -14.94
CA ASN A 133 11.01 -6.33 -15.52
C ASN A 133 11.52 -7.77 -15.75
N ASN A 134 11.28 -8.68 -14.80
CA ASN A 134 11.68 -10.07 -14.95
C ASN A 134 10.87 -10.79 -16.05
N ILE A 135 9.58 -10.50 -16.18
CA ILE A 135 8.77 -11.04 -17.28
C ILE A 135 9.27 -10.52 -18.62
N LEU A 136 9.60 -9.24 -18.72
CA LEU A 136 10.18 -8.67 -19.93
C LEU A 136 11.53 -9.32 -20.28
N ILE A 137 12.39 -9.64 -19.31
CA ILE A 137 13.64 -10.36 -19.53
C ILE A 137 13.34 -11.75 -20.14
N ILE A 138 12.44 -12.51 -19.51
CA ILE A 138 12.04 -13.83 -19.99
C ILE A 138 11.46 -13.76 -21.41
N PHE A 139 10.61 -12.78 -21.67
CA PHE A 139 9.99 -12.54 -22.97
C PHE A 139 11.03 -12.27 -24.05
N ASN A 140 11.99 -11.37 -23.79
CA ASN A 140 13.06 -11.07 -24.76
C ASN A 140 13.99 -12.26 -24.99
N LEU A 141 14.34 -13.00 -23.96
CA LEU A 141 15.11 -14.25 -24.11
C LEU A 141 14.35 -15.27 -24.95
N PHE A 142 13.03 -15.36 -24.78
CA PHE A 142 12.19 -16.24 -25.55
C PHE A 142 12.11 -15.83 -27.04
N ILE A 143 12.00 -14.54 -27.33
CA ILE A 143 12.08 -14.01 -28.70
C ILE A 143 13.41 -14.41 -29.33
N TYR A 144 14.52 -14.22 -28.63
CA TYR A 144 15.85 -14.57 -29.10
C TYR A 144 15.96 -16.07 -29.43
N LEU A 145 15.50 -16.94 -28.51
CA LEU A 145 15.50 -18.39 -28.72
C LEU A 145 14.58 -18.80 -29.88
N GLY A 146 13.41 -18.17 -30.02
CA GLY A 146 12.47 -18.41 -31.10
C GLY A 146 13.08 -18.14 -32.47
N PHE A 147 13.79 -17.00 -32.60
CA PHE A 147 14.54 -16.70 -33.82
C PHE A 147 15.69 -17.68 -34.07
N SER A 148 16.38 -18.13 -33.01
CA SER A 148 17.52 -19.05 -33.13
C SER A 148 17.10 -20.49 -33.48
N ILE A 149 15.90 -20.93 -33.05
CA ILE A 149 15.43 -22.33 -33.20
C ILE A 149 14.39 -22.46 -34.34
N SER A 150 14.03 -21.39 -35.03
CA SER A 150 13.01 -21.39 -36.10
C SER A 150 11.67 -21.97 -35.64
N LEU A 151 11.16 -21.50 -34.49
CA LEU A 151 9.82 -21.88 -34.01
C LEU A 151 8.75 -21.50 -35.03
N SER A 152 7.72 -22.32 -35.19
CA SER A 152 6.57 -21.94 -35.99
C SER A 152 5.87 -20.70 -35.40
N GLU A 153 5.37 -19.83 -36.26
CA GLU A 153 4.67 -18.61 -35.85
C GLU A 153 3.54 -18.90 -34.86
N THR A 154 2.77 -19.97 -35.10
CA THR A 154 1.66 -20.36 -34.22
C THR A 154 2.13 -20.71 -32.81
N THR A 155 3.23 -21.49 -32.71
CA THR A 155 3.80 -21.85 -31.40
C THR A 155 4.32 -20.64 -30.66
N PHE A 156 4.97 -19.73 -31.38
CA PHE A 156 5.46 -18.48 -30.83
C PHE A 156 4.33 -17.62 -30.25
N PHE A 157 3.25 -17.40 -31.00
CA PHE A 157 2.09 -16.63 -30.52
C PHE A 157 1.39 -17.30 -29.33
N CYS A 158 1.26 -18.63 -29.31
CA CYS A 158 0.69 -19.34 -28.16
C CYS A 158 1.49 -19.10 -26.88
N ILE A 159 2.82 -19.10 -26.95
CA ILE A 159 3.65 -18.86 -25.78
C ILE A 159 3.61 -17.41 -25.35
N LEU A 160 3.57 -16.44 -26.27
CA LEU A 160 3.35 -15.02 -25.96
C LEU A 160 2.04 -14.82 -25.17
N PHE A 161 0.97 -15.45 -25.62
CA PHE A 161 -0.32 -15.37 -24.98
C PHE A 161 -0.31 -15.99 -23.58
N LEU A 162 0.34 -17.13 -23.38
CA LEU A 162 0.54 -17.75 -22.07
C LEU A 162 1.35 -16.87 -21.11
N LEU A 163 2.41 -16.21 -21.60
CA LEU A 163 3.19 -15.26 -20.80
C LEU A 163 2.35 -14.07 -20.37
N PHE A 164 1.51 -13.55 -21.26
CA PHE A 164 0.61 -12.44 -20.93
C PHE A 164 -0.42 -12.82 -19.84
N ILE A 165 -1.05 -14.00 -19.97
CA ILE A 165 -1.96 -14.53 -18.94
C ILE A 165 -1.22 -14.74 -17.62
N SER A 166 -0.02 -15.32 -17.66
CA SER A 166 0.80 -15.54 -16.47
C SER A 166 1.14 -14.22 -15.76
N TYR A 167 1.48 -13.16 -16.51
CA TYR A 167 1.70 -11.83 -15.93
C TYR A 167 0.47 -11.34 -15.17
N PHE A 168 -0.70 -11.44 -15.77
CA PHE A 168 -1.95 -10.99 -15.15
C PHE A 168 -2.25 -11.77 -13.84
N LEU A 169 -2.07 -13.10 -13.87
CA LEU A 169 -2.27 -13.94 -12.70
C LEU A 169 -1.28 -13.63 -11.58
N VAL A 170 0.00 -13.49 -11.92
CA VAL A 170 1.05 -13.12 -10.97
C VAL A 170 0.77 -11.76 -10.34
N SER A 171 0.43 -10.75 -11.15
CA SER A 171 0.11 -9.41 -10.66
C SER A 171 -1.06 -9.42 -9.67
N LYS A 172 -2.10 -10.22 -9.93
CA LYS A 172 -3.30 -10.28 -9.09
C LYS A 172 -3.13 -11.11 -7.81
N TYR A 173 -2.43 -12.24 -7.89
CA TYR A 173 -2.44 -13.23 -6.80
C TYR A 173 -1.10 -13.35 -6.07
N VAL A 174 0.01 -13.14 -6.76
CA VAL A 174 1.35 -13.33 -6.19
C VAL A 174 1.87 -12.04 -5.58
N VAL A 175 1.71 -10.92 -6.27
CA VAL A 175 2.23 -9.63 -5.80
C VAL A 175 1.71 -9.26 -4.41
N PRO A 176 0.41 -9.33 -4.08
CA PRO A 176 -0.07 -9.00 -2.74
C PRO A 176 0.53 -9.90 -1.65
N LYS A 177 0.68 -11.20 -1.94
CA LYS A 177 1.30 -12.15 -1.01
C LYS A 177 2.79 -11.85 -0.81
N PHE A 178 3.47 -11.47 -1.88
CA PHE A 178 4.89 -11.12 -1.84
C PHE A 178 5.12 -9.80 -1.07
N VAL A 179 4.29 -8.79 -1.29
CA VAL A 179 4.30 -7.54 -0.51
C VAL A 179 4.10 -7.83 0.97
N ASN A 180 3.08 -8.60 1.33
CA ASN A 180 2.83 -8.98 2.72
C ASN A 180 4.00 -9.78 3.34
N PHE A 181 4.65 -10.62 2.56
CA PHE A 181 5.87 -11.33 3.00
C PHE A 181 7.01 -10.36 3.28
N LEU A 182 7.26 -9.41 2.39
CA LEU A 182 8.32 -8.41 2.55
C LEU A 182 8.09 -7.53 3.78
N VAL A 183 6.85 -7.05 3.98
CA VAL A 183 6.47 -6.28 5.18
C VAL A 183 6.73 -7.08 6.45
N LYS A 184 6.30 -8.35 6.51
CA LYS A 184 6.56 -9.25 7.65
C LYS A 184 8.04 -9.53 7.88
N SER A 185 8.83 -9.59 6.81
CA SER A 185 10.27 -9.84 6.87
C SER A 185 11.10 -8.62 7.26
N LYS A 186 10.44 -7.44 7.47
CA LYS A 186 11.10 -6.16 7.79
C LYS A 186 12.23 -5.80 6.82
N ILE A 187 12.12 -6.22 5.56
CA ILE A 187 13.08 -5.85 4.52
C ILE A 187 12.87 -4.37 4.20
N SER A 188 13.93 -3.59 4.16
CA SER A 188 13.82 -2.17 3.89
C SER A 188 13.40 -1.88 2.44
N THR A 189 12.62 -0.83 2.22
CA THR A 189 12.26 -0.30 0.89
C THR A 189 13.48 -0.05 0.02
N ASP A 190 14.58 0.40 0.62
CA ASP A 190 15.86 0.61 -0.07
C ASP A 190 16.40 -0.68 -0.70
N THR A 191 16.29 -1.81 0.00
CA THR A 191 16.71 -3.12 -0.54
C THR A 191 15.84 -3.53 -1.73
N ILE A 192 14.53 -3.31 -1.66
CA ILE A 192 13.60 -3.63 -2.76
C ILE A 192 13.88 -2.75 -3.97
N ASN A 193 14.10 -1.46 -3.77
CA ASN A 193 14.44 -0.54 -4.84
C ASN A 193 15.78 -0.91 -5.52
N LYS A 194 16.77 -1.40 -4.76
CA LYS A 194 18.04 -1.90 -5.32
C LYS A 194 17.82 -3.17 -6.17
N LEU A 195 16.94 -4.08 -5.73
CA LEU A 195 16.60 -5.27 -6.52
C LEU A 195 15.85 -4.90 -7.81
N ASP A 196 14.93 -3.95 -7.76
CA ASP A 196 14.22 -3.46 -8.94
C ASP A 196 15.18 -2.78 -9.92
N PHE A 197 16.07 -1.93 -9.43
CA PHE A 197 17.13 -1.30 -10.24
C PHE A 197 18.02 -2.34 -10.92
N LEU A 198 18.43 -3.40 -10.20
CA LEU A 198 19.22 -4.48 -10.76
C LEU A 198 18.46 -5.21 -11.87
N SER A 199 17.16 -5.45 -11.71
CA SER A 199 16.31 -6.06 -12.73
C SER A 199 16.20 -5.17 -13.97
N CYS A 200 16.03 -3.86 -13.81
CA CYS A 200 16.05 -2.90 -14.92
C CYS A 200 17.38 -2.93 -15.68
N PHE A 201 18.50 -2.97 -14.95
CA PHE A 201 19.84 -3.02 -15.57
C PHE A 201 20.03 -4.32 -16.36
N LEU A 202 19.62 -5.46 -15.82
CA LEU A 202 19.67 -6.75 -16.52
C LEU A 202 18.78 -6.75 -17.77
N LEU A 203 17.60 -6.14 -17.70
CA LEU A 203 16.72 -6.01 -18.86
C LEU A 203 17.38 -5.21 -20.00
N ILE A 204 17.96 -4.07 -19.65
CA ILE A 204 18.69 -3.23 -20.63
C ILE A 204 19.84 -4.02 -21.25
N PHE A 205 20.61 -4.75 -20.46
CA PHE A 205 21.73 -5.57 -20.95
C PHE A 205 21.25 -6.67 -21.91
N VAL A 206 20.16 -7.35 -21.57
CA VAL A 206 19.55 -8.39 -22.45
C VAL A 206 19.07 -7.78 -23.75
N LEU A 207 18.39 -6.62 -23.72
CA LEU A 207 17.93 -5.91 -24.91
C LEU A 207 19.11 -5.51 -25.81
N ILE A 208 20.15 -4.92 -25.24
CA ILE A 208 21.35 -4.55 -25.99
C ILE A 208 21.96 -5.78 -26.67
N LYS A 209 22.07 -6.90 -25.95
CA LYS A 209 22.64 -8.12 -26.50
C LYS A 209 21.82 -8.76 -27.63
N ILE A 210 20.49 -8.66 -27.55
CA ILE A 210 19.57 -9.20 -28.56
C ILE A 210 19.54 -8.35 -29.83
N TYR A 211 19.55 -7.01 -29.67
CA TYR A 211 19.32 -6.10 -30.81
C TYR A 211 20.60 -5.49 -31.39
N LEU A 212 21.78 -5.71 -30.80
CA LEU A 212 23.08 -5.32 -31.34
C LEU A 212 23.92 -6.49 -31.89
N LEU A 213 23.44 -7.71 -31.74
CA LEU A 213 23.99 -8.91 -32.39
C LEU A 213 23.21 -9.29 -33.62
#